data_9e87c3eea8ce1a5b3c71fb749be6b0f6
#
_entry.id   9e87c3eea8ce1a5b3c71fb749be6b0f6
#
_cell.length_a   1.000
_cell.length_b   1.000
_cell.length_c   1.000
_cell.angle_alpha   90.00
_cell.angle_beta   90.00
_cell.angle_gamma   90.00
#
_symmetry.space_group_name_H-M   'P 1'
#
loop_
_entity.id
_entity.type
_entity.pdbx_description
1 polymer ?
#
loop_
_entity_poly.entity_id
_entity_poly.type
_entity_poly.pdbx_seq_one_letter_code
_entity_poly.pdbx_strand_id
1 'polypeptide(L)'
;KSTTQPFSLAPFNSTVTDEQFSEIVNEAKEAILHGEAVQLFITKRFSAPFTGDAFTMYRYLRKELPAPCMFYFEYPDYTIMGVAPDSIIKITGKQVYVTPVTGARPRGTTPREVVTTELTLLQNSREVNAHNILVDSTMADLEKVCMYGTVHLVDYMKPLQFKHSIRLTSEIEGVLQASLKPIEALSMLLPPTASSGVPKKNAVEIVQRLELEPRSFSGGTLGFISLNGNISF
;
A
#
# COMPACT_ATOMS: atom_id res chain seq x y z
N LYS A 1 7.64 31.75 -14.09
CA LYS A 1 8.44 30.79 -14.87
C LYS A 1 9.24 29.98 -13.87
N SER A 2 8.81 28.77 -13.55
CA SER A 2 9.57 27.84 -12.71
C SER A 2 10.78 27.38 -13.54
N THR A 3 11.95 27.86 -13.21
CA THR A 3 13.20 27.30 -13.73
C THR A 3 13.33 25.90 -13.14
N THR A 4 13.14 24.89 -13.95
CA THR A 4 13.42 23.50 -13.58
C THR A 4 14.91 23.35 -13.38
N GLN A 5 15.32 23.28 -12.11
CA GLN A 5 16.71 22.92 -11.81
C GLN A 5 16.88 21.42 -12.03
N PRO A 6 18.00 20.99 -12.63
CA PRO A 6 18.25 19.57 -12.83
C PRO A 6 18.44 18.84 -11.48
N PHE A 7 18.14 17.55 -11.46
CA PHE A 7 18.49 16.68 -10.35
C PHE A 7 19.32 15.51 -10.83
N SER A 8 20.09 14.92 -9.95
CA SER A 8 20.86 13.70 -10.19
C SER A 8 20.66 12.72 -9.04
N LEU A 9 20.57 11.46 -9.39
CA LEU A 9 20.41 10.35 -8.46
C LEU A 9 21.53 9.33 -8.74
N ALA A 10 22.33 9.03 -7.74
CA ALA A 10 23.33 7.99 -7.82
C ALA A 10 22.69 6.58 -7.78
N PRO A 11 23.44 5.51 -8.06
CA PRO A 11 22.95 4.16 -7.89
C PRO A 11 22.42 3.89 -6.47
N PHE A 12 21.34 3.13 -6.40
CA PHE A 12 20.76 2.72 -5.13
C PHE A 12 21.59 1.64 -4.44
N ASN A 13 21.76 1.79 -3.14
CA ASN A 13 22.40 0.82 -2.26
C ASN A 13 21.46 0.47 -1.10
N SER A 14 21.64 -0.71 -0.54
CA SER A 14 20.96 -1.14 0.69
C SER A 14 22.01 -1.51 1.73
N THR A 15 21.76 -1.19 3.00
CA THR A 15 22.56 -1.65 4.14
C THR A 15 22.30 -3.12 4.46
N VAL A 16 21.15 -3.65 4.05
CA VAL A 16 20.78 -5.07 4.16
C VAL A 16 21.23 -5.77 2.89
N THR A 17 22.15 -6.75 3.00
CA THR A 17 22.61 -7.54 1.85
C THR A 17 21.50 -8.46 1.33
N ASP A 18 21.70 -9.07 0.16
CA ASP A 18 20.73 -10.02 -0.39
C ASP A 18 20.68 -11.31 0.41
N GLU A 19 21.81 -11.74 0.98
CA GLU A 19 21.92 -12.89 1.88
C GLU A 19 21.14 -12.65 3.17
N GLN A 20 21.36 -11.51 3.84
CA GLN A 20 20.63 -11.12 5.05
C GLN A 20 19.12 -11.01 4.78
N PHE A 21 18.73 -10.42 3.65
CA PHE A 21 17.32 -10.34 3.29
C PHE A 21 16.70 -11.71 3.04
N SER A 22 17.47 -12.64 2.44
CA SER A 22 17.03 -14.02 2.25
C SER A 22 16.84 -14.77 3.57
N GLU A 23 17.71 -14.53 4.56
CA GLU A 23 17.57 -15.07 5.92
C GLU A 23 16.28 -14.54 6.57
N ILE A 24 16.05 -13.23 6.54
CA ILE A 24 14.82 -12.61 7.05
C ILE A 24 13.57 -13.23 6.42
N VAL A 25 13.58 -13.43 5.11
CA VAL A 25 12.46 -14.05 4.39
C VAL A 25 12.26 -15.51 4.81
N ASN A 26 13.32 -16.26 5.07
CA ASN A 26 13.23 -17.64 5.53
C ASN A 26 12.68 -17.71 6.95
N GLU A 27 13.14 -16.86 7.87
CA GLU A 27 12.58 -16.78 9.22
C GLU A 27 11.10 -16.36 9.20
N ALA A 28 10.71 -15.44 8.31
CA ALA A 28 9.31 -15.07 8.11
C ALA A 28 8.46 -16.27 7.63
N LYS A 29 9.00 -17.11 6.74
CA LYS A 29 8.32 -18.34 6.29
C LYS A 29 8.17 -19.34 7.43
N GLU A 30 9.21 -19.52 8.26
CA GLU A 30 9.13 -20.38 9.45
C GLU A 30 8.04 -19.91 10.42
N ALA A 31 7.94 -18.60 10.69
CA ALA A 31 6.88 -18.05 11.53
C ALA A 31 5.47 -18.36 10.96
N ILE A 32 5.31 -18.32 9.63
CA ILE A 32 4.05 -18.71 8.97
C ILE A 32 3.81 -20.21 9.11
N LEU A 33 4.81 -21.05 8.91
CA LEU A 33 4.71 -22.51 9.05
C LEU A 33 4.35 -22.94 10.48
N HIS A 34 4.84 -22.22 11.49
CA HIS A 34 4.49 -22.43 12.90
C HIS A 34 3.12 -21.83 13.29
N GLY A 35 2.42 -21.19 12.37
CA GLY A 35 1.09 -20.63 12.61
C GLY A 35 1.08 -19.30 13.38
N GLU A 36 2.23 -18.63 13.51
CA GLU A 36 2.33 -17.32 14.17
C GLU A 36 1.68 -16.21 13.33
N ALA A 37 1.69 -16.36 12.00
CA ALA A 37 1.04 -15.47 11.05
C ALA A 37 0.53 -16.23 9.82
N VAL A 38 -0.40 -15.62 9.09
CA VAL A 38 -0.91 -16.13 7.80
C VAL A 38 -0.22 -15.45 6.63
N GLN A 39 0.10 -14.17 6.81
CA GLN A 39 0.78 -13.35 5.81
C GLN A 39 1.66 -12.31 6.51
N LEU A 40 2.85 -12.06 5.96
CA LEU A 40 3.79 -11.04 6.44
C LEU A 40 4.25 -10.18 5.26
N PHE A 41 4.41 -8.88 5.48
CA PHE A 41 5.03 -7.95 4.55
C PHE A 41 6.40 -7.53 5.08
N ILE A 42 7.45 -8.05 4.47
CA ILE A 42 8.83 -7.73 4.80
C ILE A 42 9.35 -6.66 3.84
N THR A 43 10.07 -5.68 4.37
CA THR A 43 10.61 -4.56 3.58
C THR A 43 12.13 -4.55 3.54
N LYS A 44 12.67 -4.01 2.46
CA LYS A 44 14.10 -3.71 2.30
C LYS A 44 14.24 -2.26 1.87
N ARG A 45 15.08 -1.48 2.57
CA ARG A 45 15.32 -0.08 2.26
C ARG A 45 16.44 0.05 1.24
N PHE A 46 16.21 0.95 0.30
CA PHE A 46 17.24 1.38 -0.65
C PHE A 46 17.49 2.89 -0.49
N SER A 47 18.75 3.28 -0.52
CA SER A 47 19.20 4.66 -0.40
C SER A 47 20.11 5.02 -1.56
N ALA A 48 20.06 6.27 -1.99
CA ALA A 48 20.96 6.80 -3.01
C ALA A 48 21.29 8.26 -2.70
N PRO A 49 22.55 8.71 -2.91
CA PRO A 49 22.89 10.13 -2.92
C PRO A 49 22.03 10.88 -3.95
N PHE A 50 21.45 11.98 -3.50
CA PHE A 50 20.61 12.85 -4.31
C PHE A 50 21.18 14.26 -4.33
N THR A 51 21.19 14.89 -5.49
CA THR A 51 21.57 16.30 -5.65
C THR A 51 20.59 17.02 -6.57
N GLY A 52 20.32 18.28 -6.29
CA GLY A 52 19.43 19.12 -7.09
C GLY A 52 18.07 19.36 -6.47
N ASP A 53 17.08 19.67 -7.31
CA ASP A 53 15.76 20.09 -6.87
C ASP A 53 14.78 18.90 -6.72
N ALA A 54 14.33 18.65 -5.48
CA ALA A 54 13.40 17.58 -5.15
C ALA A 54 12.02 17.77 -5.82
N PHE A 55 11.56 19.01 -6.04
CA PHE A 55 10.30 19.27 -6.70
C PHE A 55 10.37 18.92 -8.20
N THR A 56 11.51 19.12 -8.83
CA THR A 56 11.72 18.67 -10.22
C THR A 56 11.69 17.14 -10.32
N MET A 57 12.30 16.42 -9.37
CA MET A 57 12.19 14.97 -9.28
C MET A 57 10.71 14.53 -9.11
N TYR A 58 9.95 15.18 -8.23
CA TYR A 58 8.53 14.89 -8.07
C TYR A 58 7.73 15.11 -9.37
N ARG A 59 7.99 16.20 -10.11
CA ARG A 59 7.35 16.46 -11.40
C ARG A 59 7.66 15.37 -12.43
N TYR A 60 8.87 14.83 -12.40
CA TYR A 60 9.25 13.67 -13.22
C TYR A 60 8.46 12.42 -12.83
N LEU A 61 8.44 12.07 -11.52
CA LEU A 61 7.65 10.95 -11.02
C LEU A 61 6.18 11.05 -11.40
N ARG A 62 5.59 12.22 -11.27
CA ARG A 62 4.19 12.49 -11.63
C ARG A 62 3.88 12.24 -13.10
N LYS A 63 4.83 12.51 -13.98
CA LYS A 63 4.72 12.26 -15.42
C LYS A 63 4.89 10.79 -15.76
N GLU A 64 5.86 10.13 -15.13
CA GLU A 64 6.22 8.75 -15.44
C GLU A 64 5.33 7.73 -14.76
N LEU A 65 4.88 8.00 -13.54
CA LEU A 65 4.08 7.10 -12.70
C LEU A 65 2.79 7.79 -12.23
N PRO A 66 1.90 8.21 -13.14
CA PRO A 66 0.64 8.82 -12.72
C PRO A 66 -0.19 7.84 -11.90
N ALA A 67 -0.69 8.30 -10.75
CA ALA A 67 -1.49 7.51 -9.83
C ALA A 67 -2.61 8.36 -9.20
N PRO A 68 -3.66 7.76 -8.65
CA PRO A 68 -4.76 8.48 -8.01
C PRO A 68 -4.32 9.39 -6.87
N CYS A 69 -3.35 8.95 -6.06
CA CYS A 69 -2.76 9.77 -5.02
C CYS A 69 -1.31 10.12 -5.37
N MET A 70 -1.02 11.39 -5.46
CA MET A 70 0.33 11.92 -5.71
C MET A 70 0.57 13.06 -4.73
N PHE A 71 1.70 13.00 -4.01
CA PHE A 71 1.97 13.93 -2.92
C PHE A 71 3.41 14.43 -2.92
N TYR A 72 3.58 15.65 -2.41
CA TYR A 72 4.85 16.30 -2.15
C TYR A 72 4.73 17.14 -0.90
N PHE A 73 5.51 16.83 0.11
CA PHE A 73 5.58 17.55 1.38
C PHE A 73 7.02 18.00 1.61
N GLU A 74 7.22 19.29 1.76
CA GLU A 74 8.51 19.89 2.05
C GLU A 74 8.53 20.35 3.50
N TYR A 75 9.52 19.85 4.23
CA TYR A 75 9.81 20.22 5.60
C TYR A 75 11.19 20.87 5.66
N PRO A 76 11.56 21.58 6.76
CA PRO A 76 12.85 22.24 6.84
C PRO A 76 14.05 21.32 6.59
N ASP A 77 13.99 20.08 7.08
CA ASP A 77 15.13 19.14 7.08
C ASP A 77 14.97 17.98 6.08
N TYR A 78 13.80 17.75 5.52
CA TYR A 78 13.54 16.66 4.59
C TYR A 78 12.32 16.90 3.71
N THR A 79 12.26 16.17 2.62
CA THR A 79 11.10 16.18 1.72
C THR A 79 10.54 14.76 1.59
N ILE A 80 9.23 14.63 1.66
CA ILE A 80 8.53 13.37 1.37
C ILE A 80 7.75 13.53 0.08
N MET A 81 7.98 12.65 -0.87
CA MET A 81 7.23 12.64 -2.12
C MET A 81 6.89 11.21 -2.53
N GLY A 82 5.81 11.05 -3.26
CA GLY A 82 5.42 9.73 -3.75
C GLY A 82 4.22 9.75 -4.64
N VAL A 83 3.95 8.55 -5.15
CA VAL A 83 2.77 8.21 -5.92
C VAL A 83 2.21 6.91 -5.35
N ALA A 84 0.93 6.87 -5.03
CA ALA A 84 0.26 5.71 -4.46
C ALA A 84 -0.97 5.33 -5.30
N PRO A 85 -1.04 4.07 -5.74
CA PRO A 85 -2.20 3.58 -6.49
C PRO A 85 -3.39 3.27 -5.58
N ASP A 86 -3.14 3.08 -4.29
CA ASP A 86 -4.07 2.51 -3.34
C ASP A 86 -4.59 3.58 -2.38
N SER A 87 -5.83 3.40 -1.90
CA SER A 87 -6.38 4.14 -0.77
C SER A 87 -6.62 3.18 0.39
N ILE A 88 -6.09 3.53 1.57
CA ILE A 88 -6.32 2.76 2.79
C ILE A 88 -7.77 2.89 3.23
N ILE A 89 -8.30 4.13 3.19
CA ILE A 89 -9.67 4.44 3.53
C ILE A 89 -10.09 5.78 2.92
N LYS A 90 -11.30 5.81 2.40
CA LYS A 90 -11.99 7.04 2.02
C LYS A 90 -13.34 7.08 2.72
N ILE A 91 -13.65 8.19 3.41
CA ILE A 91 -14.96 8.39 4.03
C ILE A 91 -15.57 9.66 3.45
N THR A 92 -16.78 9.53 2.90
CA THR A 92 -17.56 10.65 2.37
C THR A 92 -18.93 10.65 3.06
N GLY A 93 -19.16 11.64 3.91
CA GLY A 93 -20.29 11.63 4.82
C GLY A 93 -20.18 10.46 5.80
N LYS A 94 -21.04 9.45 5.66
CA LYS A 94 -20.99 8.21 6.44
C LYS A 94 -20.54 7.00 5.62
N GLN A 95 -20.39 7.15 4.31
CA GLN A 95 -19.96 6.04 3.44
C GLN A 95 -18.46 5.84 3.54
N VAL A 96 -18.07 4.62 3.82
CA VAL A 96 -16.68 4.17 3.93
C VAL A 96 -16.35 3.32 2.71
N TYR A 97 -15.21 3.61 2.07
CA TYR A 97 -14.71 2.91 0.89
C TYR A 97 -13.27 2.49 1.14
N VAL A 98 -12.96 1.24 0.84
CA VAL A 98 -11.60 0.71 0.86
C VAL A 98 -11.36 -0.12 -0.39
N THR A 99 -10.19 0.06 -1.00
CA THR A 99 -9.82 -0.67 -2.22
C THR A 99 -8.54 -1.49 -1.95
N PRO A 100 -8.66 -2.75 -1.48
CA PRO A 100 -7.50 -3.63 -1.38
C PRO A 100 -6.88 -3.85 -2.76
N VAL A 101 -5.55 -3.71 -2.84
CA VAL A 101 -4.78 -3.90 -4.08
C VAL A 101 -3.64 -4.87 -3.83
N THR A 102 -3.51 -5.88 -4.66
CA THR A 102 -2.42 -6.86 -4.59
C THR A 102 -1.89 -7.20 -5.98
N GLY A 103 -0.82 -7.96 -5.99
CA GLY A 103 -0.15 -8.37 -7.21
C GLY A 103 0.41 -7.18 -7.96
N ALA A 104 1.49 -7.38 -8.67
CA ALA A 104 2.00 -6.39 -9.61
C ALA A 104 2.70 -7.13 -10.73
N ARG A 105 2.14 -7.09 -11.91
CA ARG A 105 2.76 -7.64 -13.12
C ARG A 105 3.03 -6.51 -14.10
N PRO A 106 4.15 -6.54 -14.81
CA PRO A 106 4.39 -5.58 -15.87
C PRO A 106 3.23 -5.59 -16.87
N ARG A 107 2.73 -4.41 -17.21
CA ARG A 107 1.72 -4.27 -18.25
C ARG A 107 2.40 -4.47 -19.59
N GLY A 108 1.91 -5.40 -20.40
CA GLY A 108 2.37 -5.58 -21.75
C GLY A 108 2.13 -4.34 -22.62
N THR A 109 2.84 -4.25 -23.73
CA THR A 109 2.76 -3.13 -24.69
C THR A 109 1.67 -3.32 -25.72
N THR A 110 1.26 -4.56 -25.96
CA THR A 110 0.20 -4.92 -26.92
C THR A 110 -1.09 -5.33 -26.19
N PRO A 111 -2.27 -5.15 -26.81
CA PRO A 111 -3.54 -5.61 -26.22
C PRO A 111 -3.53 -7.10 -25.85
N ARG A 112 -2.87 -7.93 -26.67
CA ARG A 112 -2.76 -9.37 -26.40
C ARG A 112 -1.94 -9.67 -25.14
N GLU A 113 -0.82 -9.00 -24.96
CA GLU A 113 0.01 -9.15 -23.74
C GLU A 113 -0.75 -8.69 -22.49
N VAL A 114 -1.50 -7.60 -22.59
CA VAL A 114 -2.33 -7.09 -21.47
C VAL A 114 -3.33 -8.17 -21.04
N VAL A 115 -4.12 -8.71 -21.96
CA VAL A 115 -5.11 -9.78 -21.68
C VAL A 115 -4.41 -11.02 -21.11
N THR A 116 -3.26 -11.41 -21.68
CA THR A 116 -2.50 -12.56 -21.17
C THR A 116 -2.03 -12.33 -19.74
N THR A 117 -1.57 -11.12 -19.41
CA THR A 117 -1.13 -10.76 -18.05
C THR A 117 -2.30 -10.77 -17.06
N GLU A 118 -3.47 -10.24 -17.44
CA GLU A 118 -4.68 -10.28 -16.62
C GLU A 118 -5.11 -11.73 -16.30
N LEU A 119 -5.16 -12.58 -17.31
CA LEU A 119 -5.49 -14.00 -17.14
C LEU A 119 -4.45 -14.72 -16.26
N THR A 120 -3.16 -14.43 -16.46
CA THR A 120 -2.10 -15.02 -15.64
C THR A 120 -2.22 -14.63 -14.17
N LEU A 121 -2.57 -13.37 -13.88
CA LEU A 121 -2.83 -12.91 -12.51
C LEU A 121 -3.99 -13.66 -11.86
N LEU A 122 -5.11 -13.77 -12.57
CA LEU A 122 -6.33 -14.44 -12.08
C LEU A 122 -6.15 -15.96 -11.92
N GLN A 123 -5.26 -16.56 -12.65
CA GLN A 123 -4.97 -18.01 -12.58
C GLN A 123 -3.85 -18.35 -11.59
N ASN A 124 -3.10 -17.37 -11.12
CA ASN A 124 -2.01 -17.60 -10.18
C ASN A 124 -2.55 -17.77 -8.76
N SER A 125 -2.54 -19.00 -8.26
CA SER A 125 -3.09 -19.33 -6.94
C SER A 125 -2.45 -18.53 -5.79
N ARG A 126 -1.17 -18.17 -5.88
CA ARG A 126 -0.48 -17.36 -4.85
C ARG A 126 -1.01 -15.93 -4.81
N GLU A 127 -1.17 -15.31 -5.98
CA GLU A 127 -1.71 -13.95 -6.09
C GLU A 127 -3.18 -13.91 -5.64
N VAL A 128 -3.97 -14.88 -6.07
CA VAL A 128 -5.38 -15.04 -5.67
C VAL A 128 -5.51 -15.23 -4.16
N ASN A 129 -4.73 -16.14 -3.57
CA ASN A 129 -4.77 -16.39 -2.13
C ASN A 129 -4.31 -15.17 -1.33
N ALA A 130 -3.23 -14.50 -1.75
CA ALA A 130 -2.76 -13.28 -1.11
C ALA A 130 -3.80 -12.17 -1.16
N HIS A 131 -4.53 -12.05 -2.28
CA HIS A 131 -5.61 -11.09 -2.42
C HIS A 131 -6.80 -11.42 -1.50
N ASN A 132 -7.20 -12.69 -1.43
CA ASN A 132 -8.27 -13.13 -0.55
C ASN A 132 -7.98 -12.82 0.92
N ILE A 133 -6.76 -13.14 1.39
CA ILE A 133 -6.34 -12.84 2.76
C ILE A 133 -6.44 -11.33 3.05
N LEU A 134 -6.02 -10.48 2.09
CA LEU A 134 -6.11 -9.05 2.24
C LEU A 134 -7.56 -8.54 2.26
N VAL A 135 -8.42 -9.06 1.38
CA VAL A 135 -9.85 -8.72 1.33
C VAL A 135 -10.53 -9.10 2.64
N ASP A 136 -10.37 -10.36 3.09
CA ASP A 136 -10.98 -10.86 4.32
C ASP A 136 -10.53 -10.06 5.54
N SER A 137 -9.23 -9.78 5.65
CA SER A 137 -8.69 -8.97 6.73
C SER A 137 -9.18 -7.52 6.69
N THR A 138 -9.34 -6.94 5.50
CA THR A 138 -9.87 -5.59 5.33
C THR A 138 -11.35 -5.53 5.72
N MET A 139 -12.16 -6.52 5.34
CA MET A 139 -13.56 -6.61 5.77
C MET A 139 -13.66 -6.71 7.30
N ALA A 140 -12.88 -7.59 7.92
CA ALA A 140 -12.86 -7.74 9.38
C ALA A 140 -12.40 -6.46 10.11
N ASP A 141 -11.51 -5.68 9.51
CA ASP A 141 -11.13 -4.37 10.04
C ASP A 141 -12.27 -3.35 9.91
N LEU A 142 -12.95 -3.31 8.77
CA LEU A 142 -14.08 -2.41 8.54
C LEU A 142 -15.27 -2.72 9.45
N GLU A 143 -15.52 -3.97 9.80
CA GLU A 143 -16.56 -4.35 10.75
C GLU A 143 -16.39 -3.73 12.13
N LYS A 144 -15.17 -3.36 12.52
CA LYS A 144 -14.87 -2.67 13.78
C LYS A 144 -15.33 -1.22 13.80
N VAL A 145 -15.38 -0.57 12.64
CA VAL A 145 -15.66 0.87 12.50
C VAL A 145 -16.99 1.17 11.78
N CYS A 146 -17.53 0.20 11.05
CA CYS A 146 -18.80 0.33 10.35
C CYS A 146 -19.98 -0.20 11.18
N MET A 147 -21.18 0.23 10.84
CA MET A 147 -22.43 -0.30 11.39
C MET A 147 -22.55 -1.79 11.04
N TYR A 148 -23.05 -2.57 12.00
CA TYR A 148 -23.24 -4.01 11.83
C TYR A 148 -24.08 -4.33 10.57
N GLY A 149 -23.59 -5.28 9.77
CA GLY A 149 -24.23 -5.74 8.54
C GLY A 149 -24.18 -4.80 7.35
N THR A 150 -23.39 -3.69 7.44
CA THR A 150 -23.24 -2.74 6.33
C THR A 150 -21.97 -2.94 5.51
N VAL A 151 -21.01 -3.72 6.01
CA VAL A 151 -19.80 -4.04 5.27
C VAL A 151 -20.09 -5.07 4.19
N HIS A 152 -19.81 -4.74 2.95
CA HIS A 152 -20.03 -5.65 1.82
C HIS A 152 -19.00 -5.42 0.72
N LEU A 153 -18.75 -6.49 -0.02
CA LEU A 153 -17.88 -6.50 -1.18
C LEU A 153 -18.68 -6.06 -2.41
N VAL A 154 -18.28 -4.94 -3.02
CA VAL A 154 -18.95 -4.39 -4.21
C VAL A 154 -18.35 -4.98 -5.47
N ASP A 155 -17.05 -4.97 -5.56
CA ASP A 155 -16.28 -5.55 -6.65
C ASP A 155 -15.20 -6.47 -6.11
N TYR A 156 -15.00 -7.60 -6.79
CA TYR A 156 -14.08 -8.62 -6.34
C TYR A 156 -13.10 -9.03 -7.42
N MET A 157 -11.80 -8.98 -7.05
CA MET A 157 -10.67 -9.53 -7.81
C MET A 157 -10.62 -9.07 -9.28
N LYS A 158 -10.87 -7.78 -9.51
CA LYS A 158 -10.79 -7.19 -10.86
C LYS A 158 -9.36 -6.80 -11.20
N PRO A 159 -8.84 -7.18 -12.38
CA PRO A 159 -7.59 -6.62 -12.89
C PRO A 159 -7.74 -5.12 -13.16
N LEU A 160 -6.85 -4.32 -12.58
CA LEU A 160 -6.79 -2.88 -12.83
C LEU A 160 -5.47 -2.54 -13.53
N GLN A 161 -5.60 -1.85 -14.66
CA GLN A 161 -4.45 -1.44 -15.48
C GLN A 161 -3.94 -0.07 -15.03
N PHE A 162 -2.66 -0.03 -14.65
CA PHE A 162 -1.89 1.21 -14.48
C PHE A 162 -0.99 1.43 -15.70
N LYS A 163 -0.27 2.57 -15.74
CA LYS A 163 0.61 2.89 -16.87
C LYS A 163 1.63 1.78 -17.18
N HIS A 164 2.23 1.17 -16.15
CA HIS A 164 3.31 0.18 -16.29
C HIS A 164 3.02 -1.17 -15.64
N SER A 165 1.91 -1.32 -14.96
CA SER A 165 1.57 -2.55 -14.25
C SER A 165 0.09 -2.89 -14.32
N ILE A 166 -0.23 -4.16 -14.09
CA ILE A 166 -1.59 -4.65 -13.86
C ILE A 166 -1.61 -5.24 -12.45
N ARG A 167 -2.66 -4.93 -11.68
CA ARG A 167 -2.85 -5.37 -10.30
C ARG A 167 -4.25 -5.93 -10.11
N LEU A 168 -4.44 -6.78 -9.09
CA LEU A 168 -5.75 -7.22 -8.65
C LEU A 168 -6.32 -6.22 -7.64
N THR A 169 -7.57 -5.85 -7.82
CA THR A 169 -8.28 -4.93 -6.93
C THR A 169 -9.64 -5.50 -6.53
N SER A 170 -10.07 -5.17 -5.33
CA SER A 170 -11.45 -5.36 -4.87
C SER A 170 -11.96 -4.06 -4.28
N GLU A 171 -13.26 -3.87 -4.21
CA GLU A 171 -13.90 -2.70 -3.62
C GLU A 171 -14.82 -3.13 -2.50
N ILE A 172 -14.61 -2.55 -1.31
CA ILE A 172 -15.37 -2.85 -0.09
C ILE A 172 -15.98 -1.55 0.39
N GLU A 173 -17.26 -1.61 0.70
CA GLU A 173 -18.02 -0.48 1.23
C GLU A 173 -18.60 -0.81 2.60
N GLY A 174 -18.91 0.25 3.37
CA GLY A 174 -19.62 0.17 4.62
C GLY A 174 -20.17 1.52 5.06
N VAL A 175 -20.91 1.54 6.15
CA VAL A 175 -21.46 2.75 6.73
C VAL A 175 -20.80 2.98 8.09
N LEU A 176 -20.13 4.12 8.27
CA LEU A 176 -19.45 4.47 9.51
C LEU A 176 -20.42 4.49 10.69
N GLN A 177 -20.02 3.92 11.82
CA GLN A 177 -20.78 3.98 13.06
C GLN A 177 -21.04 5.42 13.49
N ALA A 178 -22.25 5.70 13.96
CA ALA A 178 -22.64 7.05 14.37
C ALA A 178 -21.82 7.61 15.55
N SER A 179 -21.25 6.72 16.36
CA SER A 179 -20.40 7.06 17.51
C SER A 179 -18.96 7.42 17.15
N LEU A 180 -18.53 7.14 15.92
CA LEU A 180 -17.14 7.36 15.48
C LEU A 180 -17.01 8.57 14.56
N LYS A 181 -15.93 9.31 14.77
CA LYS A 181 -15.47 10.31 13.81
C LYS A 181 -14.59 9.64 12.75
N PRO A 182 -14.52 10.16 11.51
CA PRO A 182 -13.68 9.59 10.45
C PRO A 182 -12.21 9.38 10.85
N ILE A 183 -11.63 10.31 11.60
CA ILE A 183 -10.23 10.19 12.06
C ILE A 183 -10.03 9.08 13.11
N GLU A 184 -11.03 8.82 13.94
CA GLU A 184 -11.00 7.72 14.90
C GLU A 184 -11.07 6.38 14.17
N ALA A 185 -11.93 6.27 13.16
CA ALA A 185 -11.98 5.11 12.29
C ALA A 185 -10.64 4.85 11.59
N LEU A 186 -10.00 5.89 11.03
CA LEU A 186 -8.66 5.74 10.46
C LEU A 186 -7.67 5.19 11.49
N SER A 187 -7.63 5.74 12.71
CA SER A 187 -6.68 5.30 13.74
C SER A 187 -6.87 3.84 14.17
N MET A 188 -8.11 3.34 14.15
CA MET A 188 -8.42 1.93 14.45
C MET A 188 -8.01 0.97 13.32
N LEU A 189 -7.89 1.46 12.09
CA LEU A 189 -7.48 0.66 10.93
C LEU A 189 -5.95 0.59 10.77
N LEU A 190 -5.20 1.46 11.44
CA LEU A 190 -3.73 1.48 11.38
C LEU A 190 -3.10 0.42 12.30
N PRO A 191 -1.93 -0.13 11.92
CA PRO A 191 -1.30 -0.02 10.60
C PRO A 191 -2.12 -0.76 9.54
N PRO A 192 -2.00 -0.37 8.25
CA PRO A 192 -2.72 -1.07 7.19
C PRO A 192 -2.27 -2.52 7.07
N THR A 193 -3.21 -3.45 6.84
CA THR A 193 -2.88 -4.87 6.63
C THR A 193 -1.90 -5.05 5.47
N ALA A 194 -2.07 -4.28 4.39
CA ALA A 194 -1.20 -4.30 3.22
C ALA A 194 0.28 -3.90 3.50
N SER A 195 0.58 -3.35 4.68
CA SER A 195 1.96 -3.02 5.09
C SER A 195 2.45 -3.82 6.30
N SER A 196 1.60 -4.56 6.98
CA SER A 196 1.95 -5.32 8.17
C SER A 196 1.84 -6.83 7.95
N GLY A 197 0.64 -7.32 7.73
CA GLY A 197 0.30 -8.74 7.58
C GLY A 197 -0.92 -9.14 8.39
N VAL A 198 -1.13 -10.44 8.49
CA VAL A 198 -2.31 -11.06 9.14
C VAL A 198 -1.89 -12.20 10.05
N PRO A 199 -2.40 -12.30 11.30
CA PRO A 199 -3.12 -11.29 12.07
C PRO A 199 -2.26 -10.06 12.35
N LYS A 200 -2.86 -8.87 12.31
CA LYS A 200 -2.15 -7.58 12.31
C LYS A 200 -1.18 -7.42 13.47
N LYS A 201 -1.62 -7.73 14.71
CA LYS A 201 -0.77 -7.61 15.91
C LYS A 201 0.46 -8.51 15.82
N ASN A 202 0.26 -9.79 15.57
CA ASN A 202 1.35 -10.76 15.48
C ASN A 202 2.32 -10.40 14.34
N ALA A 203 1.76 -10.01 13.19
CA ALA A 203 2.56 -9.61 12.03
C ALA A 203 3.48 -8.43 12.34
N VAL A 204 2.98 -7.40 13.05
CA VAL A 204 3.81 -6.25 13.46
C VAL A 204 4.93 -6.68 14.40
N GLU A 205 4.64 -7.52 15.39
CA GLU A 205 5.65 -8.03 16.35
C GLU A 205 6.72 -8.86 15.65
N ILE A 206 6.32 -9.75 14.74
CA ILE A 206 7.25 -10.57 13.95
C ILE A 206 8.14 -9.71 13.06
N VAL A 207 7.53 -8.81 12.29
CA VAL A 207 8.26 -7.92 11.38
C VAL A 207 9.23 -7.02 12.13
N GLN A 208 8.85 -6.48 13.28
CA GLN A 208 9.73 -5.66 14.12
C GLN A 208 10.94 -6.47 14.65
N ARG A 209 10.76 -7.77 14.89
CA ARG A 209 11.85 -8.68 15.31
C ARG A 209 12.80 -9.01 14.16
N LEU A 210 12.27 -9.14 12.93
CA LEU A 210 13.01 -9.63 11.77
C LEU A 210 13.72 -8.50 10.99
N GLU A 211 13.09 -7.35 10.84
CA GLU A 211 13.66 -6.25 10.06
C GLU A 211 14.83 -5.59 10.81
N LEU A 212 15.96 -5.45 10.12
CA LEU A 212 17.19 -4.88 10.69
C LEU A 212 17.13 -3.35 10.80
N GLU A 213 16.21 -2.72 10.09
CA GLU A 213 16.07 -1.26 10.03
C GLU A 213 14.63 -0.82 10.32
N PRO A 214 14.43 0.30 11.03
CA PRO A 214 13.09 0.83 11.25
C PRO A 214 12.45 1.30 9.93
N ARG A 215 11.17 1.04 9.77
CA ARG A 215 10.41 1.42 8.55
C ARG A 215 10.26 2.92 8.36
N SER A 216 10.36 3.72 9.45
CA SER A 216 10.16 5.16 9.41
C SER A 216 8.84 5.52 8.71
N PHE A 217 8.86 6.36 7.66
CA PHE A 217 7.66 6.77 6.94
C PHE A 217 7.02 5.67 6.08
N SER A 218 7.75 4.60 5.73
CA SER A 218 7.24 3.55 4.83
C SER A 218 6.12 2.69 5.43
N GLY A 219 5.96 2.68 6.76
CA GLY A 219 4.85 1.99 7.44
C GLY A 219 3.65 2.89 7.76
N GLY A 220 3.69 4.15 7.36
CA GLY A 220 2.66 5.14 7.65
C GLY A 220 1.60 5.28 6.56
N THR A 221 0.77 6.29 6.72
CA THR A 221 -0.23 6.69 5.75
C THR A 221 -0.20 8.21 5.53
N LEU A 222 -0.60 8.63 4.37
CA LEU A 222 -0.71 10.03 3.98
C LEU A 222 -2.10 10.29 3.42
N GLY A 223 -2.65 11.46 3.70
CA GLY A 223 -3.96 11.82 3.20
C GLY A 223 -4.39 13.20 3.62
N PHE A 224 -5.67 13.47 3.50
CA PHE A 224 -6.26 14.74 3.90
C PHE A 224 -7.59 14.57 4.61
N ILE A 225 -7.89 15.54 5.43
CA ILE A 225 -9.19 15.71 6.08
C ILE A 225 -9.77 17.02 5.56
N SER A 226 -10.93 16.97 4.94
CA SER A 226 -11.62 18.15 4.45
C SER A 226 -12.44 18.83 5.55
N LEU A 227 -12.77 20.11 5.38
CA LEU A 227 -13.48 20.90 6.37
C LEU A 227 -14.89 20.36 6.70
N ASN A 228 -15.50 19.61 5.79
CA ASN A 228 -16.78 18.92 6.01
C ASN A 228 -16.63 17.55 6.70
N GLY A 229 -15.43 17.21 7.14
CA GLY A 229 -15.13 15.95 7.85
C GLY A 229 -14.87 14.73 6.97
N ASN A 230 -14.94 14.85 5.64
CA ASN A 230 -14.54 13.75 4.75
C ASN A 230 -13.04 13.51 4.84
N ILE A 231 -12.62 12.25 4.70
CA ILE A 231 -11.22 11.86 4.71
C ILE A 231 -10.86 11.01 3.50
N SER A 232 -9.59 11.07 3.10
CA SER A 232 -9.00 10.17 2.10
C SER A 232 -7.53 9.95 2.45
N PHE A 233 -7.14 8.70 2.72
CA PHE A 233 -5.81 8.27 3.14
C PHE A 233 -5.36 7.03 2.37
#